data_b3953e7c1f2b6f6f47468056f49fa53b
#
_entry.id   b3953e7c1f2b6f6f47468056f49fa53b
#
_cell.length_a   1.000
_cell.length_b   1.000
_cell.length_c   1.000
_cell.angle_alpha   90.00
_cell.angle_beta   90.00
_cell.angle_gamma   90.00
#
_symmetry.space_group_name_H-M   'P 1'
#
loop_
_entity.id
_entity.type
_entity.pdbx_description
1 polymer ?
#
loop_
_entity_poly.entity_id
_entity_poly.type
_entity_poly.pdbx_seq_one_letter_code
_entity_poly.pdbx_strand_id
1 'polypeptide(L)'
;MMPDTKDADEAEATLQHVLIVDDDTRIRTLLQRYLSENDYRVTAAKDAAEARQLMASLDFDFIVLDVMMPGEDGFSLTKAIRETSNVPILLLTARGEAGDRIEGLERGA
;
A
#
# COMPACT_ATOMS: atom_id res chain seq x y z
N MET A 1 7.67 -5.57 -35.94
CA MET A 1 8.22 -5.38 -34.74
C MET A 1 7.25 -5.65 -33.69
N MET A 2 7.63 -6.30 -32.79
CA MET A 2 6.79 -6.61 -31.78
C MET A 2 6.77 -5.55 -30.78
N PRO A 3 5.74 -5.47 -30.05
CA PRO A 3 5.80 -4.69 -28.91
C PRO A 3 6.80 -5.35 -28.08
N ASP A 4 7.85 -4.80 -28.08
CA ASP A 4 8.91 -5.42 -27.43
C ASP A 4 8.82 -5.15 -25.96
N THR A 5 9.80 -5.58 -25.29
CA THR A 5 9.91 -5.41 -23.87
C THR A 5 9.86 -3.95 -23.45
N LYS A 6 10.36 -3.10 -24.30
CA LYS A 6 10.37 -1.68 -24.00
C LYS A 6 8.97 -1.12 -23.89
N ASP A 7 8.07 -1.50 -24.79
CA ASP A 7 6.69 -1.04 -24.72
C ASP A 7 6.01 -1.58 -23.47
N ALA A 8 6.29 -2.82 -23.11
CA ALA A 8 5.71 -3.40 -21.92
C ALA A 8 6.24 -2.71 -20.66
N ASP A 9 7.53 -2.38 -20.65
CA ASP A 9 8.12 -1.69 -19.52
C ASP A 9 7.55 -0.29 -19.37
N GLU A 10 7.33 0.39 -20.46
CA GLU A 10 6.73 1.72 -20.41
C GLU A 10 5.30 1.66 -19.90
N ALA A 11 4.53 0.69 -20.34
CA ALA A 11 3.16 0.53 -19.87
C ALA A 11 3.15 0.24 -18.37
N GLU A 12 4.03 -0.64 -17.92
CA GLU A 12 4.10 -0.97 -16.50
C GLU A 12 4.55 0.22 -15.68
N ALA A 13 5.49 0.99 -16.19
CA ALA A 13 6.00 2.16 -15.47
C ALA A 13 4.96 3.26 -15.31
N THR A 14 3.93 3.30 -16.19
CA THR A 14 2.87 4.29 -16.06
C THR A 14 1.76 3.86 -15.14
N LEU A 15 1.75 2.59 -14.70
CA LEU A 15 0.74 2.14 -13.75
C LEU A 15 1.04 2.73 -12.37
N GLN A 16 -0.02 3.01 -11.64
CA GLN A 16 0.14 3.49 -10.28
C GLN A 16 0.72 2.40 -9.40
N HIS A 17 1.62 2.79 -8.53
CA HIS A 17 2.32 1.85 -7.66
C HIS A 17 1.72 1.90 -6.28
N VAL A 18 1.20 0.77 -5.81
CA VAL A 18 0.52 0.65 -4.52
C VAL A 18 1.39 -0.13 -3.56
N LEU A 19 1.53 0.39 -2.35
CA LEU A 19 2.19 -0.34 -1.27
C LEU A 19 1.09 -0.90 -0.37
N ILE A 20 1.17 -2.21 -0.10
CA ILE A 20 0.28 -2.88 0.85
C ILE A 20 1.09 -3.21 2.09
N VAL A 21 0.61 -2.78 3.26
CA VAL A 21 1.28 -3.07 4.53
C VAL A 21 0.30 -3.81 5.43
N ASP A 22 0.54 -5.09 5.64
CA ASP A 22 -0.33 -5.93 6.45
C ASP A 22 0.46 -7.14 6.91
N ASP A 23 0.35 -7.51 8.17
CA ASP A 23 1.09 -8.65 8.70
C ASP A 23 0.43 -9.99 8.34
N ASP A 24 -0.80 -9.97 7.84
CA ASP A 24 -1.51 -11.19 7.47
C ASP A 24 -1.15 -11.57 6.03
N THR A 25 -0.49 -12.72 5.88
CA THR A 25 -0.05 -13.20 4.56
C THR A 25 -1.22 -13.39 3.60
N ARG A 26 -2.34 -13.88 4.09
CA ARG A 26 -3.50 -14.13 3.22
C ARG A 26 -4.07 -12.84 2.68
N ILE A 27 -4.14 -11.82 3.50
CA ILE A 27 -4.65 -10.52 3.07
C ILE A 27 -3.69 -9.88 2.09
N ARG A 28 -2.38 -9.93 2.36
CA ARG A 28 -1.40 -9.41 1.41
C ARG A 28 -1.54 -10.08 0.05
N THR A 29 -1.64 -11.41 0.05
CA THR A 29 -1.75 -12.16 -1.20
C THR A 29 -3.02 -11.81 -1.96
N LEU A 30 -4.13 -11.72 -1.25
CA LEU A 30 -5.42 -11.39 -1.85
C LEU A 30 -5.39 -9.99 -2.46
N LEU A 31 -4.91 -9.03 -1.73
CA LEU A 31 -4.85 -7.65 -2.21
C LEU A 31 -3.87 -7.49 -3.36
N GLN A 32 -2.72 -8.18 -3.30
CA GLN A 32 -1.77 -8.13 -4.39
C GLN A 32 -2.38 -8.66 -5.68
N ARG A 33 -3.10 -9.77 -5.58
CA ARG A 33 -3.75 -10.35 -6.75
C ARG A 33 -4.82 -9.40 -7.28
N TYR A 34 -5.69 -8.94 -6.41
CA TYR A 34 -6.80 -8.09 -6.83
C TYR A 34 -6.30 -6.81 -7.50
N LEU A 35 -5.35 -6.14 -6.89
CA LEU A 35 -4.86 -4.88 -7.42
C LEU A 35 -4.05 -5.10 -8.70
N SER A 36 -3.27 -6.18 -8.76
CA SER A 36 -2.53 -6.49 -9.99
C SER A 36 -3.48 -6.76 -11.15
N GLU A 37 -4.59 -7.43 -10.88
CA GLU A 37 -5.59 -7.70 -11.91
C GLU A 37 -6.34 -6.44 -12.34
N ASN A 38 -6.24 -5.39 -11.55
CA ASN A 38 -6.88 -4.11 -11.86
C ASN A 38 -5.86 -3.06 -12.28
N ASP A 39 -4.77 -3.51 -12.84
CA ASP A 39 -3.78 -2.67 -13.50
C ASP A 39 -2.97 -1.76 -12.56
N TYR A 40 -2.72 -2.23 -11.35
CA TYR A 40 -1.79 -1.55 -10.45
C TYR A 40 -0.50 -2.34 -10.34
N ARG A 41 0.60 -1.62 -10.16
CA ARG A 41 1.83 -2.24 -9.71
C ARG A 41 1.75 -2.36 -8.20
N VAL A 42 2.14 -3.48 -7.64
CA VAL A 42 1.94 -3.72 -6.21
C VAL A 42 3.23 -4.20 -5.57
N THR A 43 3.54 -3.60 -4.43
CA THR A 43 4.62 -4.03 -3.56
C THR A 43 4.01 -4.24 -2.19
N ALA A 44 4.44 -5.28 -1.49
CA ALA A 44 3.86 -5.58 -0.19
C ALA A 44 4.93 -5.62 0.89
N ALA A 45 4.53 -5.15 2.07
CA ALA A 45 5.36 -5.17 3.27
C ALA A 45 4.59 -5.89 4.37
N LYS A 46 5.31 -6.64 5.19
CA LYS A 46 4.66 -7.40 6.26
C LYS A 46 4.54 -6.61 7.56
N ASP A 47 5.24 -5.51 7.67
CA ASP A 47 5.20 -4.68 8.88
C ASP A 47 5.69 -3.26 8.56
N ALA A 48 5.64 -2.41 9.56
CA ALA A 48 6.03 -1.02 9.40
C ALA A 48 7.52 -0.86 9.07
N ALA A 49 8.36 -1.70 9.65
CA ALA A 49 9.79 -1.62 9.40
C ALA A 49 10.11 -1.88 7.93
N GLU A 50 9.50 -2.92 7.37
CA GLU A 50 9.70 -3.22 5.95
C GLU A 50 9.11 -2.12 5.08
N ALA A 51 7.94 -1.59 5.46
CA ALA A 51 7.33 -0.49 4.73
C ALA A 51 8.26 0.73 4.68
N ARG A 52 8.88 1.07 5.79
CA ARG A 52 9.80 2.20 5.82
C ARG A 52 11.00 1.98 4.91
N GLN A 53 11.53 0.75 4.88
CA GLN A 53 12.64 0.42 3.99
C GLN A 53 12.25 0.58 2.54
N LEU A 54 11.08 0.09 2.18
CA LEU A 54 10.60 0.18 0.81
C LEU A 54 10.35 1.62 0.40
N MET A 55 9.77 2.41 1.29
CA MET A 55 9.49 3.81 0.99
C MET A 55 10.75 4.66 0.88
N ALA A 56 11.85 4.21 1.45
CA ALA A 56 13.11 4.92 1.34
C ALA A 56 13.70 4.81 -0.07
N SER A 57 13.36 3.76 -0.81
CA SER A 57 13.93 3.53 -2.12
C SER A 57 12.93 3.52 -3.26
N LEU A 58 11.64 3.49 -2.97
CA LEU A 58 10.59 3.45 -3.99
C LEU A 58 9.55 4.52 -3.71
N ASP A 59 8.95 5.01 -4.78
CA ASP A 59 7.83 5.94 -4.66
C ASP A 59 6.53 5.19 -4.84
N PHE A 60 5.55 5.55 -4.05
CA PHE A 60 4.22 4.94 -4.13
C PHE A 60 3.18 6.02 -4.36
N ASP A 61 2.17 5.67 -5.17
CA ASP A 61 1.07 6.58 -5.46
C ASP A 61 -0.08 6.41 -4.48
N PHE A 62 -0.09 5.29 -3.76
CA PHE A 62 -1.17 4.98 -2.84
C PHE A 62 -0.69 3.90 -1.88
N ILE A 63 -1.14 3.96 -0.64
CA ILE A 63 -0.76 2.98 0.39
C ILE A 63 -2.03 2.39 1.01
N VAL A 64 -2.07 1.05 1.12
CA VAL A 64 -3.10 0.34 1.87
C VAL A 64 -2.42 -0.18 3.12
N LEU A 65 -2.89 0.25 4.28
CA LEU A 65 -2.17 0.06 5.53
C LEU A 65 -3.07 -0.52 6.60
N ASP A 66 -2.66 -1.66 7.15
CA ASP A 66 -3.36 -2.28 8.27
C ASP A 66 -3.08 -1.50 9.55
N VAL A 67 -4.14 -1.22 10.30
CA VAL A 67 -4.01 -0.52 11.58
C VAL A 67 -3.42 -1.41 12.65
N MET A 68 -3.82 -2.69 12.64
CA MET A 68 -3.48 -3.62 13.72
C MET A 68 -2.28 -4.47 13.33
N MET A 69 -1.09 -3.98 13.61
CA MET A 69 0.14 -4.71 13.32
C MET A 69 1.00 -4.80 14.57
N PRO A 70 1.78 -5.88 14.71
CA PRO A 70 2.76 -5.96 15.80
C PRO A 70 3.81 -4.87 15.64
N GLY A 71 4.27 -4.36 16.75
CA GLY A 71 5.27 -3.29 16.72
C GLY A 71 4.61 -1.95 16.48
N GLU A 72 4.95 -1.28 15.40
CA GLU A 72 4.37 0.02 15.09
C GLU A 72 3.03 -0.19 14.38
N ASP A 73 1.96 0.39 14.92
CA ASP A 73 0.64 0.24 14.31
C ASP A 73 0.46 1.18 13.12
N GLY A 74 -0.65 0.99 12.42
CA GLY A 74 -0.92 1.75 11.20
C GLY A 74 -1.15 3.23 11.43
N PHE A 75 -1.73 3.62 12.55
CA PHE A 75 -1.92 5.04 12.84
C PHE A 75 -0.59 5.74 13.08
N SER A 76 0.30 5.09 13.81
CA SER A 76 1.62 5.63 14.07
C SER A 76 2.41 5.77 12.78
N LEU A 77 2.36 4.75 11.93
CA LEU A 77 3.05 4.79 10.65
C LEU A 77 2.48 5.88 9.74
N THR A 78 1.17 6.03 9.72
CA THR A 78 0.52 7.09 8.93
C THR A 78 1.03 8.46 9.36
N LYS A 79 1.12 8.69 10.65
CA LYS A 79 1.60 9.96 11.16
C LYS A 79 3.03 10.22 10.69
N ALA A 80 3.87 9.20 10.77
CA ALA A 80 5.26 9.34 10.34
C ALA A 80 5.34 9.62 8.84
N ILE A 81 4.54 8.96 8.04
CA ILE A 81 4.52 9.20 6.59
C ILE A 81 4.10 10.62 6.28
N ARG A 82 3.10 11.13 7.00
CA ARG A 82 2.58 12.48 6.76
C ARG A 82 3.59 13.58 7.05
N GLU A 83 4.63 13.28 7.79
CA GLU A 83 5.68 14.26 8.05
C GLU A 83 6.48 14.59 6.78
N THR A 84 6.51 13.67 5.82
CA THR A 84 7.32 13.84 4.62
C THR A 84 6.56 13.64 3.32
N SER A 85 5.29 13.22 3.37
CA SER A 85 4.57 12.84 2.15
C SER A 85 3.09 13.07 2.30
N ASN A 86 2.44 13.42 1.18
CA ASN A 86 0.99 13.54 1.10
C ASN A 86 0.37 12.37 0.36
N VAL A 87 1.10 11.25 0.24
CA VAL A 87 0.58 10.09 -0.48
C VAL A 87 -0.73 9.63 0.14
N PRO A 88 -1.76 9.33 -0.67
CA PRO A 88 -3.03 8.83 -0.13
C PRO A 88 -2.83 7.52 0.61
N ILE A 89 -3.47 7.38 1.76
CA ILE A 89 -3.38 6.19 2.60
C ILE A 89 -4.77 5.71 2.94
N LEU A 90 -5.05 4.45 2.65
CA LEU A 90 -6.28 3.79 3.08
C LEU A 90 -5.95 2.89 4.26
N LEU A 91 -6.57 3.15 5.40
CA LEU A 91 -6.35 2.35 6.59
C LEU A 91 -7.39 1.24 6.67
N LEU A 92 -6.91 0.03 6.92
CA LEU A 92 -7.78 -1.12 7.12
C LEU A 92 -7.80 -1.47 8.60
N THR A 93 -8.95 -1.92 9.10
CA THR A 93 -9.04 -2.35 10.48
C THR A 93 -9.46 -3.81 10.54
N ALA A 94 -8.97 -4.50 11.55
CA ALA A 94 -9.30 -5.90 11.74
C ALA A 94 -10.74 -6.09 12.21
N ARG A 95 -11.40 -5.04 12.64
CA ARG A 95 -12.75 -5.15 13.15
C ARG A 95 -13.77 -5.43 12.08
N GLY A 96 -13.49 -5.03 10.87
CA GLY A 96 -14.31 -5.43 9.76
C GLY A 96 -15.59 -4.65 9.53
N GLU A 97 -15.92 -3.71 10.36
CA GLU A 97 -17.10 -2.91 10.12
C GLU A 97 -16.78 -1.78 9.16
N ALA A 98 -17.69 -1.53 8.23
CA ALA A 98 -17.44 -0.55 7.18
C ALA A 98 -17.14 0.83 7.74
N GLY A 99 -17.83 1.21 8.81
CA GLY A 99 -17.61 2.51 9.43
C GLY A 99 -16.18 2.67 9.95
N ASP A 100 -15.65 1.62 10.55
CA ASP A 100 -14.29 1.67 11.08
C ASP A 100 -13.26 1.81 9.97
N ARG A 101 -13.51 1.18 8.84
CA ARG A 101 -12.61 1.27 7.70
C ARG A 101 -12.59 2.65 7.10
N ILE A 102 -13.75 3.28 7.04
CA ILE A 102 -13.88 4.61 6.45
C ILE A 102 -13.22 5.65 7.35
N GLU A 103 -13.29 5.44 8.66
CA GLU A 103 -12.66 6.34 9.60
C GLU A 103 -11.19 6.56 9.28
N GLY A 104 -10.51 5.54 8.80
CA GLY A 104 -9.10 5.66 8.46
C GLY A 104 -8.83 6.72 7.42
N LEU A 105 -9.73 6.89 6.47
CA LEU A 105 -9.56 7.90 5.42
C LEU A 105 -9.59 9.31 5.99
N GLU A 106 -10.39 9.55 7.00
CA GLU A 106 -10.52 10.87 7.58
C GLU A 106 -9.32 11.24 8.41
N ARG A 107 -8.55 10.27 8.87
CA ARG A 107 -7.41 10.50 9.75
C ARG A 107 -6.12 10.82 9.03
N GLY A 108 -6.08 10.67 7.74
CA GLY A 108 -4.85 10.98 7.06
C GLY A 108 -4.68 10.32 5.73
N ALA A 109 -5.70 9.66 5.35
CA ALA A 109 -5.65 9.06 4.05
C ALA A 109 -6.37 9.92 3.04
#